data_f4aafae3e9945cd92b2ed51086a18839
#
_entry.id   f4aafae3e9945cd92b2ed51086a18839
#
_cell.length_a   1.000
_cell.length_b   1.000
_cell.length_c   1.000
_cell.angle_alpha   90.00
_cell.angle_beta   90.00
_cell.angle_gamma   90.00
#
_symmetry.space_group_name_H-M   'P 1'
#
loop_
_entity.id
_entity.type
_entity.pdbx_description
1 polymer ?
#
loop_
_entity_poly.entity_id
_entity_poly.type
_entity_poly.pdbx_seq_one_letter_code
_entity_poly.pdbx_strand_id
1 'polypeptide(L)'
;LAATAVVTLATLAAAQQGTKPPEMTPEQKAEMEAYMKAGTPGAPHRALAATAGQYDLKIKSWHEPGGPPMEDTGTATRTMALDGRVLVEQVKSSMMGMPYTGQAMTGFDNVTGKYWSTWNDSMSTGIMVTEGACDAGKKTCQFTGSWNDPIKKAPVKARMTSRWTSPTTEVFEMYGPAKDGKEFKMMEITYTKK
;
A
#
# COMPACT_ATOMS: atom_id res chain seq x y z
N LEU A 1 -25.46 5.59 4.23
CA LEU A 1 -26.40 4.46 4.32
C LEU A 1 -25.60 3.21 4.00
N ALA A 2 -25.12 2.52 5.05
CA ALA A 2 -24.42 1.26 4.90
C ALA A 2 -25.46 0.18 4.52
N ALA A 3 -25.32 -0.38 3.33
CA ALA A 3 -26.02 -1.60 2.98
C ALA A 3 -25.33 -2.75 3.71
N THR A 4 -25.89 -3.17 4.83
CA THR A 4 -25.50 -4.37 5.56
C THR A 4 -25.92 -5.56 4.71
N ALA A 5 -24.98 -6.19 4.01
CA ALA A 5 -25.20 -7.49 3.40
C ALA A 5 -25.42 -8.50 4.56
N VAL A 6 -26.65 -8.76 4.90
CA VAL A 6 -27.04 -9.87 5.76
C VAL A 6 -26.87 -11.12 4.93
N VAL A 7 -25.67 -11.69 4.94
CA VAL A 7 -25.50 -13.09 4.55
C VAL A 7 -26.13 -13.89 5.69
N THR A 8 -27.39 -14.25 5.51
CA THR A 8 -28.17 -15.02 6.45
C THR A 8 -27.46 -16.33 6.74
N LEU A 9 -27.11 -16.56 7.98
CA LEU A 9 -26.66 -17.83 8.58
C LEU A 9 -27.73 -18.94 8.49
N ALA A 10 -28.41 -19.06 7.37
CA ALA A 10 -29.43 -20.10 7.13
C ALA A 10 -28.81 -21.48 6.81
N THR A 11 -27.49 -21.55 6.62
CA THR A 11 -26.82 -22.80 6.23
C THR A 11 -26.45 -23.70 7.40
N LEU A 12 -26.36 -23.18 8.64
CA LEU A 12 -26.01 -24.02 9.80
C LEU A 12 -27.18 -24.85 10.35
N ALA A 13 -28.44 -24.42 10.13
CA ALA A 13 -29.60 -25.16 10.61
C ALA A 13 -29.96 -26.36 9.71
N ALA A 14 -29.61 -26.35 8.44
CA ALA A 14 -29.88 -27.44 7.50
C ALA A 14 -28.97 -28.66 7.67
N ALA A 15 -27.78 -28.46 8.24
CA ALA A 15 -26.82 -29.56 8.50
C ALA A 15 -27.30 -30.52 9.59
N GLN A 16 -28.26 -30.13 10.42
CA GLN A 16 -28.83 -31.00 11.47
C GLN A 16 -30.02 -31.86 11.00
N GLN A 17 -30.56 -31.61 9.80
CA GLN A 17 -31.74 -32.36 9.30
C GLN A 17 -31.46 -33.22 8.07
N GLY A 18 -30.19 -33.46 7.68
CA GLY A 18 -29.85 -34.35 6.59
C GLY A 18 -30.37 -33.92 5.21
N THR A 19 -30.87 -32.71 5.05
CA THR A 19 -31.31 -32.17 3.76
C THR A 19 -30.08 -31.68 2.98
N LYS A 20 -29.93 -32.20 1.75
CA LYS A 20 -28.92 -31.69 0.81
C LYS A 20 -29.09 -30.17 0.68
N PRO A 21 -28.01 -29.36 0.80
CA PRO A 21 -28.11 -27.93 0.58
C PRO A 21 -28.79 -27.64 -0.78
N PRO A 22 -29.66 -26.63 -0.87
CA PRO A 22 -30.34 -26.30 -2.11
C PRO A 22 -29.29 -26.01 -3.20
N GLU A 23 -29.53 -26.48 -4.40
CA GLU A 23 -28.64 -26.19 -5.53
C GLU A 23 -28.71 -24.70 -5.87
N MET A 24 -27.52 -24.10 -6.06
CA MET A 24 -27.41 -22.70 -6.42
C MET A 24 -27.99 -22.45 -7.81
N THR A 25 -28.70 -21.36 -7.97
CA THR A 25 -29.18 -20.90 -9.28
C THR A 25 -27.98 -20.52 -10.17
N PRO A 26 -28.15 -20.48 -11.49
CA PRO A 26 -27.12 -20.02 -12.42
C PRO A 26 -26.58 -18.61 -12.06
N GLU A 27 -27.46 -17.70 -11.65
CA GLU A 27 -27.09 -16.35 -11.20
C GLU A 27 -26.23 -16.36 -9.95
N GLN A 28 -26.61 -17.15 -8.94
CA GLN A 28 -25.83 -17.31 -7.70
C GLN A 28 -24.44 -17.91 -7.97
N LYS A 29 -24.35 -18.86 -8.92
CA LYS A 29 -23.06 -19.43 -9.34
C LYS A 29 -22.18 -18.37 -10.00
N ALA A 30 -22.74 -17.59 -10.93
CA ALA A 30 -22.02 -16.52 -11.63
C ALA A 30 -21.54 -15.43 -10.65
N GLU A 31 -22.37 -15.05 -9.68
CA GLU A 31 -21.99 -14.10 -8.63
C GLU A 31 -20.85 -14.64 -7.79
N MET A 32 -20.95 -15.89 -7.32
CA MET A 32 -19.88 -16.52 -6.55
C MET A 32 -18.57 -16.60 -7.33
N GLU A 33 -18.61 -16.97 -8.60
CA GLU A 33 -17.42 -17.00 -9.48
C GLU A 33 -16.77 -15.61 -9.59
N ALA A 34 -17.58 -14.55 -9.71
CA ALA A 34 -17.10 -13.18 -9.77
C ALA A 34 -16.37 -12.79 -8.47
N TYR A 35 -16.95 -13.10 -7.29
CA TYR A 35 -16.29 -12.86 -6.01
C TYR A 35 -15.00 -13.68 -5.85
N MET A 36 -15.02 -14.95 -6.21
CA MET A 36 -13.84 -15.80 -6.15
C MET A 36 -12.72 -15.27 -7.05
N LYS A 37 -13.05 -14.86 -8.28
CA LYS A 37 -12.10 -14.25 -9.21
C LYS A 37 -11.53 -12.95 -8.66
N ALA A 38 -12.38 -12.07 -8.13
CA ALA A 38 -11.96 -10.82 -7.50
C ALA A 38 -11.03 -11.07 -6.30
N GLY A 39 -11.33 -12.08 -5.47
CA GLY A 39 -10.55 -12.41 -4.27
C GLY A 39 -9.28 -13.23 -4.51
N THR A 40 -9.03 -13.73 -5.74
CA THR A 40 -7.89 -14.61 -6.02
C THR A 40 -6.61 -13.83 -6.32
N PRO A 41 -5.51 -14.00 -5.56
CA PRO A 41 -4.23 -13.36 -5.85
C PRO A 41 -3.68 -13.74 -7.23
N GLY A 42 -3.34 -12.74 -8.04
CA GLY A 42 -2.82 -12.88 -9.40
C GLY A 42 -1.35 -12.45 -9.55
N ALA A 43 -0.95 -12.15 -10.78
CA ALA A 43 0.40 -11.70 -11.10
C ALA A 43 0.85 -10.42 -10.38
N PRO A 44 -0.02 -9.39 -10.15
CA PRO A 44 0.36 -8.23 -9.34
C PRO A 44 0.70 -8.59 -7.90
N HIS A 45 -0.04 -9.50 -7.28
CA HIS A 45 0.22 -9.97 -5.92
C HIS A 45 1.54 -10.73 -5.81
N ARG A 46 1.87 -11.57 -6.81
CA ARG A 46 3.18 -12.23 -6.89
C ARG A 46 4.33 -11.23 -7.07
N ALA A 47 4.10 -10.13 -7.78
CA ALA A 47 5.09 -9.06 -7.89
C ALA A 47 5.34 -8.37 -6.54
N LEU A 48 4.29 -8.12 -5.73
CA LEU A 48 4.44 -7.64 -4.36
C LEU A 48 5.21 -8.65 -3.50
N ALA A 49 4.86 -9.93 -3.58
CA ALA A 49 5.53 -11.00 -2.83
C ALA A 49 7.03 -11.10 -3.14
N ALA A 50 7.45 -10.84 -4.37
CA ALA A 50 8.86 -10.82 -4.76
C ALA A 50 9.67 -9.72 -4.05
N THR A 51 9.00 -8.67 -3.56
CA THR A 51 9.63 -7.60 -2.79
C THR A 51 9.70 -7.88 -1.29
N ALA A 52 9.16 -9.00 -0.81
CA ALA A 52 9.27 -9.38 0.60
C ALA A 52 10.75 -9.59 1.00
N GLY A 53 11.09 -9.21 2.24
CA GLY A 53 12.45 -9.33 2.77
C GLY A 53 12.80 -8.22 3.75
N GLN A 54 14.09 -8.16 4.10
CA GLN A 54 14.66 -7.13 4.97
C GLN A 54 15.53 -6.17 4.15
N TYR A 55 15.52 -4.90 4.53
CA TYR A 55 16.19 -3.83 3.82
C TYR A 55 16.93 -2.90 4.77
N ASP A 56 18.08 -2.40 4.32
CA ASP A 56 18.71 -1.20 4.87
C ASP A 56 18.22 0.01 4.07
N LEU A 57 17.96 1.12 4.78
CA LEU A 57 17.43 2.35 4.21
C LEU A 57 18.45 3.48 4.30
N LYS A 58 18.60 4.24 3.19
CA LYS A 58 19.18 5.58 3.18
C LYS A 58 18.06 6.55 2.82
N ILE A 59 17.81 7.52 3.69
CA ILE A 59 16.68 8.44 3.61
C ILE A 59 17.23 9.85 3.43
N LYS A 60 16.71 10.58 2.43
CA LYS A 60 16.94 12.00 2.21
C LYS A 60 15.61 12.72 2.24
N SER A 61 15.51 13.79 3.01
CA SER A 61 14.30 14.62 3.07
C SER A 61 14.64 16.11 2.92
N TRP A 62 13.80 16.82 2.19
CA TRP A 62 13.93 18.24 1.90
C TRP A 62 12.73 19.00 2.43
N HIS A 63 12.97 20.11 3.14
CA HIS A 63 11.92 21.01 3.61
C HIS A 63 11.53 22.09 2.59
N GLU A 64 12.44 22.38 1.67
CA GLU A 64 12.24 23.41 0.65
C GLU A 64 13.00 23.08 -0.64
N PRO A 65 12.53 23.57 -1.80
CA PRO A 65 13.21 23.37 -3.07
C PRO A 65 14.63 23.93 -3.05
N GLY A 66 15.61 23.11 -3.47
CA GLY A 66 17.02 23.52 -3.56
C GLY A 66 17.77 23.60 -2.25
N GLY A 67 17.12 23.35 -1.11
CA GLY A 67 17.78 23.25 0.18
C GLY A 67 18.63 21.97 0.30
N PRO A 68 19.55 21.91 1.28
CA PRO A 68 20.28 20.68 1.57
C PRO A 68 19.34 19.62 2.14
N PRO A 69 19.51 18.34 1.80
CA PRO A 69 18.73 17.27 2.40
C PRO A 69 19.16 17.03 3.85
N MET A 70 18.21 16.67 4.68
CA MET A 70 18.49 15.93 5.90
C MET A 70 18.67 14.47 5.53
N GLU A 71 19.69 13.83 6.09
CA GLU A 71 20.02 12.43 5.82
C GLU A 71 19.83 11.59 7.10
N ASP A 72 19.10 10.51 6.94
CA ASP A 72 18.84 9.51 7.97
C ASP A 72 19.08 8.11 7.41
N THR A 73 19.15 7.14 8.31
CA THR A 73 19.20 5.72 7.96
C THR A 73 18.10 4.97 8.70
N GLY A 74 17.79 3.79 8.22
CA GLY A 74 16.79 2.96 8.86
C GLY A 74 16.80 1.53 8.36
N THR A 75 15.80 0.78 8.75
CA THR A 75 15.54 -0.58 8.27
C THR A 75 14.08 -0.72 7.90
N ALA A 76 13.80 -1.59 6.92
CA ALA A 76 12.45 -2.01 6.62
C ALA A 76 12.35 -3.54 6.59
N THR A 77 11.18 -4.04 6.98
CA THR A 77 10.82 -5.45 6.82
C THR A 77 9.51 -5.52 6.06
N ARG A 78 9.49 -6.28 4.97
CA ARG A 78 8.32 -6.51 4.13
C ARG A 78 7.89 -7.96 4.22
N THR A 79 6.61 -8.21 4.52
CA THR A 79 6.02 -9.55 4.62
C THR A 79 4.66 -9.59 3.94
N MET A 80 4.33 -10.73 3.33
CA MET A 80 2.98 -10.92 2.82
C MET A 80 2.03 -11.33 3.94
N ALA A 81 0.83 -10.79 3.90
CA ALA A 81 -0.28 -11.08 4.79
C ALA A 81 -1.53 -11.47 3.99
N LEU A 82 -2.57 -11.94 4.69
CA LEU A 82 -3.87 -12.33 4.13
C LEU A 82 -3.73 -13.27 2.92
N ASP A 83 -2.97 -14.36 3.12
CA ASP A 83 -2.72 -15.40 2.10
C ASP A 83 -2.22 -14.82 0.76
N GLY A 84 -1.27 -13.88 0.85
CA GLY A 84 -0.62 -13.30 -0.32
C GLY A 84 -1.37 -12.15 -1.00
N ARG A 85 -2.36 -11.55 -0.32
CA ARG A 85 -3.14 -10.43 -0.86
C ARG A 85 -2.56 -9.07 -0.57
N VAL A 86 -1.86 -8.93 0.55
CA VAL A 86 -1.36 -7.64 1.06
C VAL A 86 0.10 -7.78 1.45
N LEU A 87 0.93 -6.84 1.00
CA LEU A 87 2.29 -6.64 1.48
C LEU A 87 2.24 -5.65 2.65
N VAL A 88 2.75 -6.06 3.80
CA VAL A 88 2.93 -5.20 4.97
C VAL A 88 4.40 -4.82 5.06
N GLU A 89 4.69 -3.54 5.12
CA GLU A 89 6.02 -3.01 5.36
C GLU A 89 6.05 -2.35 6.75
N GLN A 90 7.08 -2.65 7.52
CA GLN A 90 7.40 -1.99 8.78
C GLN A 90 8.74 -1.30 8.65
N VAL A 91 8.76 -0.01 8.94
CA VAL A 91 9.96 0.85 8.89
C VAL A 91 10.37 1.24 10.31
N LYS A 92 11.67 1.20 10.57
CA LYS A 92 12.30 1.77 11.77
C LYS A 92 13.43 2.68 11.33
N SER A 93 13.42 3.91 11.82
CA SER A 93 14.40 4.95 11.46
C SER A 93 14.55 5.96 12.59
N SER A 94 15.20 7.06 12.32
CA SER A 94 15.13 8.29 13.10
C SER A 94 14.55 9.42 12.24
N MET A 95 13.97 10.41 12.88
CA MET A 95 13.55 11.64 12.27
C MET A 95 13.95 12.79 13.20
N MET A 96 14.84 13.67 12.72
CA MET A 96 15.39 14.77 13.54
C MET A 96 15.98 14.27 14.87
N GLY A 97 16.65 13.11 14.86
CA GLY A 97 17.24 12.48 16.04
C GLY A 97 16.26 11.76 16.98
N MET A 98 14.96 11.75 16.68
CA MET A 98 13.95 11.03 17.45
C MET A 98 13.64 9.67 16.81
N PRO A 99 13.35 8.62 17.61
CA PRO A 99 12.89 7.34 17.09
C PRO A 99 11.63 7.51 16.21
N TYR A 100 11.68 6.93 15.03
CA TYR A 100 10.59 6.95 14.06
C TYR A 100 10.21 5.52 13.66
N THR A 101 8.93 5.23 13.63
CA THR A 101 8.39 3.98 13.11
C THR A 101 7.23 4.26 12.17
N GLY A 102 7.17 3.50 11.10
CA GLY A 102 6.07 3.60 10.13
C GLY A 102 5.63 2.24 9.63
N GLN A 103 4.41 2.19 9.12
CA GLN A 103 3.83 1.00 8.53
C GLN A 103 3.09 1.34 7.25
N ALA A 104 3.39 0.59 6.20
CA ALA A 104 2.59 0.57 4.99
C ALA A 104 1.85 -0.76 4.84
N MET A 105 0.70 -0.70 4.19
CA MET A 105 0.02 -1.85 3.61
C MET A 105 -0.18 -1.58 2.13
N THR A 106 0.26 -2.49 1.27
CA THR A 106 0.12 -2.35 -0.19
C THR A 106 -0.57 -3.58 -0.75
N GLY A 107 -1.59 -3.38 -1.54
CA GLY A 107 -2.33 -4.42 -2.23
C GLY A 107 -2.64 -4.07 -3.68
N PHE A 108 -3.27 -5.01 -4.37
CA PHE A 108 -3.78 -4.81 -5.71
C PHE A 108 -5.25 -5.23 -5.75
N ASP A 109 -6.10 -4.35 -6.25
CA ASP A 109 -7.51 -4.63 -6.42
C ASP A 109 -7.77 -5.20 -7.82
N ASN A 110 -8.17 -6.48 -7.88
CA ASN A 110 -8.49 -7.16 -9.13
C ASN A 110 -9.71 -6.57 -9.85
N VAL A 111 -10.58 -5.84 -9.14
CA VAL A 111 -11.79 -5.21 -9.71
C VAL A 111 -11.44 -3.92 -10.42
N THR A 112 -10.68 -3.04 -9.77
CA THR A 112 -10.28 -1.76 -10.34
C THR A 112 -9.03 -1.84 -11.20
N GLY A 113 -8.23 -2.92 -11.04
CA GLY A 113 -6.96 -3.08 -11.74
C GLY A 113 -5.85 -2.14 -11.24
N LYS A 114 -5.96 -1.64 -10.00
CA LYS A 114 -5.02 -0.67 -9.43
C LYS A 114 -4.32 -1.23 -8.19
N TYR A 115 -3.11 -0.75 -7.97
CA TYR A 115 -2.47 -0.85 -6.67
C TYR A 115 -3.03 0.22 -5.74
N TRP A 116 -3.15 -0.13 -4.47
CA TRP A 116 -3.44 0.79 -3.39
C TRP A 116 -2.38 0.66 -2.31
N SER A 117 -2.12 1.73 -1.57
CA SER A 117 -1.25 1.67 -0.40
C SER A 117 -1.74 2.62 0.68
N THR A 118 -1.46 2.26 1.93
CA THR A 118 -1.67 3.12 3.10
C THR A 118 -0.33 3.36 3.79
N TRP A 119 -0.22 4.49 4.48
CA TRP A 119 0.91 4.80 5.35
C TRP A 119 0.42 5.39 6.67
N ASN A 120 0.93 4.85 7.76
CA ASN A 120 0.76 5.36 9.11
C ASN A 120 2.13 5.40 9.80
N ASP A 121 2.36 6.36 10.68
CA ASP A 121 3.62 6.49 11.39
C ASP A 121 3.45 7.04 12.81
N SER A 122 4.56 7.02 13.57
CA SER A 122 4.59 7.43 14.97
C SER A 122 4.53 8.95 15.19
N MET A 123 4.57 9.76 14.13
CA MET A 123 4.53 11.22 14.21
C MET A 123 3.15 11.79 13.93
N SER A 124 2.21 10.95 13.48
CA SER A 124 0.85 11.36 13.12
C SER A 124 -0.17 10.32 13.55
N THR A 125 -1.38 10.76 13.89
CA THR A 125 -2.55 9.89 14.08
C THR A 125 -3.37 9.72 12.80
N GLY A 126 -2.95 10.37 11.71
CA GLY A 126 -3.61 10.31 10.41
C GLY A 126 -3.20 9.11 9.59
N ILE A 127 -3.80 9.00 8.43
CA ILE A 127 -3.47 8.00 7.42
C ILE A 127 -3.26 8.68 6.07
N MET A 128 -2.26 8.25 5.33
CA MET A 128 -2.15 8.54 3.90
C MET A 128 -2.68 7.34 3.12
N VAL A 129 -3.55 7.60 2.15
CA VAL A 129 -4.08 6.59 1.23
C VAL A 129 -3.68 6.97 -0.18
N THR A 130 -3.17 5.99 -0.92
CA THR A 130 -2.69 6.20 -2.29
C THR A 130 -3.21 5.14 -3.23
N GLU A 131 -3.39 5.50 -4.49
CA GLU A 131 -3.65 4.59 -5.59
C GLU A 131 -2.61 4.80 -6.68
N GLY A 132 -2.33 3.73 -7.44
CA GLY A 132 -1.33 3.81 -8.49
C GLY A 132 -1.30 2.62 -9.43
N ALA A 133 -0.32 2.67 -10.32
CA ALA A 133 -0.04 1.61 -11.28
C ALA A 133 1.47 1.42 -11.45
N CYS A 134 1.85 0.22 -11.86
CA CYS A 134 3.22 -0.10 -12.25
C CYS A 134 3.30 -0.30 -13.77
N ASP A 135 4.48 -0.07 -14.34
CA ASP A 135 4.77 -0.40 -15.73
C ASP A 135 4.63 -1.92 -16.00
N ALA A 136 4.61 -2.29 -17.28
CA ALA A 136 4.46 -3.69 -17.69
C ALA A 136 5.57 -4.59 -17.14
N GLY A 137 6.79 -4.07 -16.98
CA GLY A 137 7.92 -4.76 -16.35
C GLY A 137 7.88 -4.76 -14.83
N LYS A 138 6.94 -4.03 -14.22
CA LYS A 138 6.79 -3.84 -12.76
C LYS A 138 8.06 -3.34 -12.07
N LYS A 139 8.91 -2.65 -12.83
CA LYS A 139 10.14 -2.02 -12.32
C LYS A 139 9.91 -0.61 -11.81
N THR A 140 8.90 0.08 -12.35
CA THR A 140 8.53 1.44 -11.94
C THR A 140 7.05 1.48 -11.62
N CYS A 141 6.72 1.98 -10.44
CA CYS A 141 5.36 2.21 -9.99
C CYS A 141 5.17 3.71 -9.71
N GLN A 142 3.98 4.22 -10.03
CA GLN A 142 3.60 5.58 -9.71
C GLN A 142 2.33 5.55 -8.89
N PHE A 143 2.31 6.33 -7.80
CA PHE A 143 1.17 6.46 -6.92
C PHE A 143 0.83 7.93 -6.72
N THR A 144 -0.44 8.20 -6.49
CA THR A 144 -0.94 9.50 -6.05
C THR A 144 -1.84 9.31 -4.84
N GLY A 145 -1.82 10.27 -3.95
CA GLY A 145 -2.66 10.25 -2.76
C GLY A 145 -2.61 11.56 -2.01
N SER A 146 -3.06 11.55 -0.77
CA SER A 146 -3.05 12.73 0.07
C SER A 146 -2.94 12.36 1.54
N TRP A 147 -2.37 13.27 2.33
CA TRP A 147 -2.42 13.26 3.78
C TRP A 147 -3.03 14.57 4.29
N ASN A 148 -3.49 14.57 5.53
CA ASN A 148 -3.96 15.79 6.17
C ASN A 148 -2.79 16.53 6.82
N ASP A 149 -2.47 17.72 6.29
CA ASP A 149 -1.42 18.57 6.82
C ASP A 149 -1.89 19.25 8.12
N PRO A 150 -1.16 19.09 9.24
CA PRO A 150 -1.58 19.62 10.53
C PRO A 150 -1.52 21.15 10.60
N ILE A 151 -0.70 21.81 9.78
CA ILE A 151 -0.56 23.27 9.73
C ILE A 151 -1.68 23.86 8.87
N LYS A 152 -1.88 23.31 7.66
CA LYS A 152 -2.92 23.76 6.73
C LYS A 152 -4.31 23.32 7.15
N LYS A 153 -4.42 22.29 8.02
CA LYS A 153 -5.67 21.61 8.43
C LYS A 153 -6.52 21.21 7.21
N ALA A 154 -5.85 20.73 6.18
CA ALA A 154 -6.45 20.40 4.89
C ALA A 154 -5.65 19.26 4.23
N PRO A 155 -6.26 18.49 3.31
CA PRO A 155 -5.56 17.47 2.55
C PRO A 155 -4.52 18.10 1.62
N VAL A 156 -3.33 17.54 1.61
CA VAL A 156 -2.22 17.88 0.71
C VAL A 156 -1.95 16.68 -0.19
N LYS A 157 -1.90 16.92 -1.49
CA LYS A 157 -1.63 15.88 -2.50
C LYS A 157 -0.14 15.53 -2.54
N ALA A 158 0.14 14.26 -2.77
CA ALA A 158 1.47 13.75 -3.05
C ALA A 158 1.47 12.87 -4.30
N ARG A 159 2.57 12.90 -5.00
CA ARG A 159 2.92 11.93 -6.04
C ARG A 159 4.15 11.15 -5.57
N MET A 160 4.11 9.84 -5.75
CA MET A 160 5.20 8.96 -5.36
C MET A 160 5.62 8.11 -6.56
N THR A 161 6.91 7.82 -6.62
CA THR A 161 7.46 6.85 -7.56
C THR A 161 8.29 5.83 -6.78
N SER A 162 8.23 4.58 -7.21
CA SER A 162 9.09 3.51 -6.74
C SER A 162 9.73 2.86 -7.96
N ARG A 163 11.04 2.71 -7.96
CA ARG A 163 11.78 2.16 -9.09
C ARG A 163 12.88 1.20 -8.64
N TRP A 164 12.82 -0.02 -9.15
CA TRP A 164 13.89 -1.00 -8.99
C TRP A 164 15.02 -0.68 -9.94
N THR A 165 16.19 -0.30 -9.41
CA THR A 165 17.41 0.04 -10.16
C THR A 165 18.34 -1.15 -10.32
N SER A 166 18.18 -2.16 -9.46
CA SER A 166 18.86 -3.46 -9.53
C SER A 166 17.95 -4.53 -8.91
N PRO A 167 18.30 -5.82 -8.94
CA PRO A 167 17.56 -6.88 -8.25
C PRO A 167 17.43 -6.69 -6.73
N THR A 168 18.30 -5.89 -6.13
CA THR A 168 18.37 -5.67 -4.67
C THR A 168 18.18 -4.22 -4.27
N THR A 169 18.04 -3.29 -5.22
CA THR A 169 17.96 -1.86 -4.92
C THR A 169 16.69 -1.25 -5.49
N GLU A 170 15.90 -0.64 -4.62
CA GLU A 170 14.72 0.16 -4.96
C GLU A 170 14.96 1.61 -4.54
N VAL A 171 14.55 2.56 -5.38
CA VAL A 171 14.52 3.98 -5.07
C VAL A 171 13.07 4.43 -5.03
N PHE A 172 12.65 4.92 -3.88
CA PHE A 172 11.36 5.55 -3.66
C PHE A 172 11.55 7.07 -3.60
N GLU A 173 10.68 7.81 -4.27
CA GLU A 173 10.66 9.26 -4.24
C GLU A 173 9.25 9.75 -3.96
N MET A 174 9.13 10.79 -3.13
CA MET A 174 7.87 11.46 -2.82
C MET A 174 7.97 12.94 -3.18
N TYR A 175 6.95 13.41 -3.86
CA TYR A 175 6.81 14.78 -4.34
C TYR A 175 5.56 15.42 -3.75
N GLY A 176 5.65 16.67 -3.38
CA GLY A 176 4.54 17.46 -2.88
C GLY A 176 4.71 18.94 -3.16
N PRO A 177 3.75 19.79 -2.78
CA PRO A 177 3.78 21.20 -3.10
C PRO A 177 4.74 21.99 -2.18
N ALA A 178 5.55 22.84 -2.77
CA ALA A 178 6.27 23.91 -2.08
C ALA A 178 5.31 25.04 -1.61
N LYS A 179 5.84 26.04 -0.94
CA LYS A 179 5.06 27.22 -0.49
C LYS A 179 4.43 27.99 -1.65
N ASP A 180 5.09 27.99 -2.81
CA ASP A 180 4.59 28.64 -4.05
C ASP A 180 3.62 27.73 -4.85
N GLY A 181 3.30 26.54 -4.33
CA GLY A 181 2.43 25.56 -4.96
C GLY A 181 3.08 24.68 -6.02
N LYS A 182 4.34 24.92 -6.38
CA LYS A 182 5.05 24.06 -7.34
C LYS A 182 5.46 22.75 -6.68
N GLU A 183 5.43 21.68 -7.45
CA GLU A 183 5.87 20.38 -6.99
C GLU A 183 7.40 20.34 -6.82
N PHE A 184 7.87 19.75 -5.70
CA PHE A 184 9.29 19.44 -5.52
C PHE A 184 9.45 18.08 -4.83
N LYS A 185 10.65 17.51 -4.93
CA LYS A 185 10.97 16.26 -4.23
C LYS A 185 11.16 16.54 -2.74
N MET A 186 10.28 15.95 -1.93
CA MET A 186 10.29 16.08 -0.47
C MET A 186 11.09 14.97 0.19
N MET A 187 11.13 13.79 -0.43
CA MET A 187 11.79 12.60 0.14
C MET A 187 12.32 11.70 -0.96
N GLU A 188 13.44 11.07 -0.67
CA GLU A 188 14.02 9.96 -1.43
C GLU A 188 14.50 8.89 -0.44
N ILE A 189 14.12 7.65 -0.68
CA ILE A 189 14.57 6.50 0.11
C ILE A 189 15.20 5.50 -0.82
N THR A 190 16.46 5.14 -0.55
CA THR A 190 17.11 4.01 -1.20
C THR A 190 17.00 2.80 -0.29
N TYR A 191 16.28 1.78 -0.75
CA TYR A 191 16.16 0.47 -0.12
C TYR A 191 17.23 -0.45 -0.69
N THR A 192 18.01 -1.09 0.17
CA THR A 192 18.97 -2.14 -0.23
C THR A 192 18.58 -3.44 0.45
N LYS A 193 18.18 -4.44 -0.34
CA LYS A 193 17.77 -5.77 0.16
C LYS A 193 18.97 -6.50 0.74
N LYS A 194 18.77 -7.12 1.92
CA LYS A 194 19.77 -7.96 2.61
C LYS A 194 19.85 -9.35 2.03
#